data_4fd19035d362a369ee6fa9f1e35a448b
#
_entry.id   4fd19035d362a369ee6fa9f1e35a448b
#
_cell.length_a   1.000
_cell.length_b   1.000
_cell.length_c   1.000
_cell.angle_alpha   90.00
_cell.angle_beta   90.00
_cell.angle_gamma   90.00
#
_symmetry.space_group_name_H-M   'P 1'
#
loop_
_entity.id
_entity.type
_entity.pdbx_description
1 polymer ?
#
loop_
_entity_poly.entity_id
_entity_poly.type
_entity_poly.pdbx_seq_one_letter_code
_entity_poly.pdbx_strand_id
1 'polypeptide(L)'
;MKIKNRLAWGMLLGMVLGVLITYCLIASADMRSCPEKNCAKDSEIIPVSDRGYFPAVHEALQNAKTSIHIASFELKYYNNYPSSLQNQIIEDLIAAHKRGVDVKIVLDEYADYDPNTNGYGYVKRNGVDIKYDSNKTTTHSKLIVIDGKVVILGSTNFSFYALEKNNEVNVILFSEKTAAYFERYFQRLWDES
;
A
#
# COMPACT_ATOMS: atom_id res chain seq x y z
N MET A 1 -15.22 3.69 60.87
CA MET A 1 -15.88 3.90 59.56
C MET A 1 -14.93 4.38 58.45
N LYS A 2 -13.76 4.98 58.72
CA LYS A 2 -12.83 5.52 57.67
C LYS A 2 -11.93 4.46 56.96
N ILE A 3 -11.72 3.28 57.54
CA ILE A 3 -10.82 2.26 56.95
C ILE A 3 -11.50 1.46 55.81
N LYS A 4 -12.80 1.17 55.93
CA LYS A 4 -13.57 0.41 54.92
C LYS A 4 -13.65 1.15 53.56
N ASN A 5 -13.71 2.48 53.57
CA ASN A 5 -13.79 3.27 52.35
C ASN A 5 -12.45 3.30 51.60
N ARG A 6 -11.30 3.28 52.27
CA ARG A 6 -9.98 3.25 51.61
C ARG A 6 -9.72 1.93 50.87
N LEU A 7 -10.16 0.80 51.44
CA LEU A 7 -10.01 -0.51 50.80
C LEU A 7 -10.91 -0.62 49.56
N ALA A 8 -12.16 -0.13 49.64
CA ALA A 8 -13.07 -0.09 48.49
C ALA A 8 -12.56 0.79 47.33
N TRP A 9 -12.00 1.94 47.63
CA TRP A 9 -11.39 2.82 46.61
C TRP A 9 -10.13 2.23 46.01
N GLY A 10 -9.29 1.54 46.76
CA GLY A 10 -8.12 0.82 46.25
C GLY A 10 -8.48 -0.32 45.32
N MET A 11 -9.54 -1.09 45.62
CA MET A 11 -10.05 -2.15 44.76
C MET A 11 -10.67 -1.60 43.46
N LEU A 12 -11.42 -0.49 43.50
CA LEU A 12 -11.99 0.14 42.34
C LEU A 12 -10.91 0.69 41.40
N LEU A 13 -9.90 1.36 41.98
CA LEU A 13 -8.76 1.88 41.20
C LEU A 13 -7.96 0.76 40.52
N GLY A 14 -7.73 -0.35 41.22
CA GLY A 14 -7.05 -1.53 40.71
C GLY A 14 -7.82 -2.20 39.56
N MET A 15 -9.15 -2.30 39.65
CA MET A 15 -9.99 -2.81 38.55
C MET A 15 -9.95 -1.91 37.31
N VAL A 16 -10.07 -0.59 37.51
CA VAL A 16 -10.02 0.36 36.39
C VAL A 16 -8.64 0.34 35.71
N LEU A 17 -7.56 0.30 36.48
CA LEU A 17 -6.20 0.18 35.92
C LEU A 17 -6.01 -1.16 35.18
N GLY A 18 -6.50 -2.26 35.75
CA GLY A 18 -6.46 -3.58 35.12
C GLY A 18 -7.20 -3.62 33.77
N VAL A 19 -8.40 -3.04 33.69
CA VAL A 19 -9.18 -2.95 32.47
C VAL A 19 -8.47 -2.08 31.42
N LEU A 20 -7.90 -0.94 31.82
CA LEU A 20 -7.14 -0.07 30.93
C LEU A 20 -5.87 -0.73 30.39
N ILE A 21 -5.11 -1.42 31.25
CA ILE A 21 -3.91 -2.17 30.83
C ILE A 21 -4.29 -3.30 29.86
N THR A 22 -5.36 -4.04 30.16
CA THR A 22 -5.84 -5.11 29.29
C THR A 22 -6.31 -4.57 27.94
N TYR A 23 -7.01 -3.44 27.94
CA TYR A 23 -7.44 -2.77 26.71
C TYR A 23 -6.26 -2.28 25.87
N CYS A 24 -5.24 -1.67 26.49
CA CYS A 24 -4.01 -1.27 25.81
C CYS A 24 -3.22 -2.46 25.27
N LEU A 25 -3.17 -3.59 26.00
CA LEU A 25 -2.50 -4.80 25.53
C LEU A 25 -3.24 -5.45 24.37
N ILE A 26 -4.57 -5.46 24.40
CA ILE A 26 -5.39 -5.96 23.28
C ILE A 26 -5.25 -5.05 22.06
N ALA A 27 -5.31 -3.73 22.23
CA ALA A 27 -5.14 -2.78 21.13
C ALA A 27 -3.73 -2.82 20.51
N SER A 28 -2.68 -3.07 21.33
CA SER A 28 -1.31 -3.23 20.82
C SER A 28 -1.05 -4.60 20.19
N ALA A 29 -1.77 -5.65 20.60
CA ALA A 29 -1.68 -6.97 19.98
C ALA A 29 -2.32 -6.98 18.57
N ASP A 30 -3.39 -6.20 18.36
CA ASP A 30 -4.10 -6.14 17.08
C ASP A 30 -3.28 -5.46 15.95
N MET A 31 -2.26 -4.66 16.28
CA MET A 31 -1.35 -4.07 15.31
C MET A 31 -0.18 -4.98 14.88
N ARG A 32 0.04 -6.11 15.57
CA ARG A 32 1.18 -7.02 15.29
C ARG A 32 0.78 -8.41 14.82
N SER A 33 -0.47 -8.76 14.88
CA SER A 33 -0.95 -10.05 14.38
C SER A 33 -1.40 -9.92 12.94
N CYS A 34 -0.85 -10.78 12.08
CA CYS A 34 -1.47 -11.07 10.79
C CYS A 34 -2.98 -11.28 11.03
N PRO A 35 -3.87 -10.62 10.27
CA PRO A 35 -5.29 -10.86 10.42
C PRO A 35 -5.56 -12.35 10.29
N GLU A 36 -6.51 -12.86 11.05
CA GLU A 36 -6.88 -14.28 11.24
C GLU A 36 -6.48 -15.23 10.08
N LYS A 37 -5.91 -16.38 10.43
CA LYS A 37 -5.65 -17.48 9.49
C LYS A 37 -6.85 -17.61 8.55
N ASN A 38 -6.64 -17.52 7.23
CA ASN A 38 -7.61 -17.64 6.14
C ASN A 38 -8.28 -16.32 5.67
N CYS A 39 -7.49 -15.25 5.46
CA CYS A 39 -8.03 -14.04 4.84
C CYS A 39 -8.40 -14.22 3.36
N ALA A 40 -7.74 -15.12 2.64
CA ALA A 40 -8.03 -15.44 1.24
C ALA A 40 -8.11 -16.97 1.06
N LYS A 41 -8.98 -17.42 0.15
CA LYS A 41 -9.02 -18.81 -0.32
C LYS A 41 -8.03 -18.99 -1.46
N ASP A 42 -7.61 -20.21 -1.75
CA ASP A 42 -6.68 -20.50 -2.85
C ASP A 42 -7.17 -19.95 -4.19
N SER A 43 -8.48 -19.98 -4.45
CA SER A 43 -9.10 -19.40 -5.65
C SER A 43 -9.05 -17.86 -5.72
N GLU A 44 -8.69 -17.21 -4.62
CA GLU A 44 -8.60 -15.75 -4.49
C GLU A 44 -7.15 -15.28 -4.52
N ILE A 45 -6.20 -16.18 -4.73
CA ILE A 45 -4.75 -15.92 -4.78
C ILE A 45 -4.24 -16.30 -6.15
N ILE A 46 -3.74 -15.33 -6.90
CA ILE A 46 -3.14 -15.53 -8.23
C ILE A 46 -1.64 -15.25 -8.14
N PRO A 47 -0.78 -16.28 -8.24
CA PRO A 47 0.66 -16.06 -8.38
C PRO A 47 0.97 -15.49 -9.76
N VAL A 48 1.84 -14.49 -9.80
CA VAL A 48 2.27 -13.83 -11.05
C VAL A 48 3.78 -13.66 -11.02
N SER A 49 4.46 -14.11 -12.07
CA SER A 49 5.91 -13.98 -12.18
C SER A 49 6.31 -13.27 -13.47
N ASP A 50 7.45 -12.62 -13.40
CA ASP A 50 8.18 -12.08 -14.56
C ASP A 50 7.28 -11.25 -15.51
N ARG A 51 7.25 -11.64 -16.81
CA ARG A 51 6.50 -10.93 -17.86
C ARG A 51 4.99 -11.04 -17.72
N GLY A 52 4.48 -11.91 -16.85
CA GLY A 52 3.06 -11.98 -16.50
C GLY A 52 2.56 -10.80 -15.64
N TYR A 53 3.48 -10.07 -14.98
CA TYR A 53 3.12 -8.96 -14.10
C TYR A 53 2.46 -7.80 -14.85
N PHE A 54 3.09 -7.33 -15.93
CA PHE A 54 2.57 -6.18 -16.67
C PHE A 54 1.13 -6.36 -17.15
N PRO A 55 0.76 -7.41 -17.91
CA PRO A 55 -0.62 -7.55 -18.37
C PRO A 55 -1.62 -7.65 -17.23
N ALA A 56 -1.27 -8.31 -16.13
CA ALA A 56 -2.16 -8.45 -14.97
C ALA A 56 -2.40 -7.10 -14.26
N VAL A 57 -1.35 -6.30 -14.05
CA VAL A 57 -1.47 -4.96 -13.46
C VAL A 57 -2.19 -4.01 -14.39
N HIS A 58 -1.83 -3.99 -15.67
CA HIS A 58 -2.47 -3.17 -16.72
C HIS A 58 -3.99 -3.38 -16.74
N GLU A 59 -4.44 -4.64 -16.78
CA GLU A 59 -5.87 -4.99 -16.73
C GLU A 59 -6.53 -4.53 -15.42
N ALA A 60 -5.87 -4.76 -14.27
CA ALA A 60 -6.41 -4.37 -12.96
C ALA A 60 -6.59 -2.85 -12.83
N LEU A 61 -5.62 -2.05 -13.29
CA LEU A 61 -5.69 -0.59 -13.26
C LEU A 61 -6.77 -0.03 -14.19
N GLN A 62 -6.94 -0.62 -15.37
CA GLN A 62 -7.99 -0.22 -16.32
C GLN A 62 -9.39 -0.52 -15.78
N ASN A 63 -9.54 -1.58 -15.00
CA ASN A 63 -10.82 -2.01 -14.43
C ASN A 63 -11.16 -1.33 -13.09
N ALA A 64 -10.25 -0.59 -12.47
CA ALA A 64 -10.46 0.13 -11.22
C ALA A 64 -11.63 1.12 -11.31
N LYS A 65 -12.47 1.17 -10.25
CA LYS A 65 -13.71 1.97 -10.23
C LYS A 65 -13.71 3.08 -9.19
N THR A 66 -13.09 2.86 -8.02
CA THR A 66 -13.19 3.78 -6.88
C THR A 66 -11.84 4.30 -6.42
N SER A 67 -10.83 3.44 -6.27
CA SER A 67 -9.52 3.84 -5.74
C SER A 67 -8.37 2.99 -6.26
N ILE A 68 -7.19 3.60 -6.38
CA ILE A 68 -5.90 2.95 -6.61
C ILE A 68 -4.89 3.60 -5.67
N HIS A 69 -4.44 2.86 -4.66
CA HIS A 69 -3.45 3.33 -3.70
C HIS A 69 -2.15 2.55 -3.86
N ILE A 70 -1.05 3.24 -4.05
CA ILE A 70 0.26 2.65 -4.36
C ILE A 70 1.31 3.12 -3.36
N ALA A 71 2.03 2.16 -2.76
CA ALA A 71 3.30 2.42 -2.08
C ALA A 71 4.42 1.74 -2.86
N SER A 72 5.33 2.51 -3.45
CA SER A 72 6.34 2.00 -4.36
C SER A 72 7.73 2.55 -4.06
N PHE A 73 8.73 1.70 -4.26
CA PHE A 73 10.14 2.11 -4.20
C PHE A 73 10.56 2.89 -5.45
N GLU A 74 10.18 2.45 -6.64
CA GLU A 74 10.51 3.10 -7.91
C GLU A 74 9.27 3.34 -8.76
N LEU A 75 9.25 4.48 -9.45
CA LEU A 75 8.27 4.83 -10.47
C LEU A 75 8.99 5.59 -11.58
N LYS A 76 9.46 4.88 -12.60
CA LYS A 76 10.26 5.46 -13.67
C LYS A 76 9.41 5.79 -14.89
N TYR A 77 9.57 7.00 -15.43
CA TYR A 77 8.99 7.42 -16.70
C TYR A 77 10.10 7.75 -17.71
N TYR A 78 10.08 7.11 -18.86
CA TYR A 78 11.14 7.24 -19.88
C TYR A 78 10.65 8.07 -21.06
N ASN A 79 11.02 9.36 -21.11
CA ASN A 79 10.60 10.31 -22.16
C ASN A 79 10.92 9.84 -23.58
N ASN A 80 12.06 9.16 -23.75
CA ASN A 80 12.52 8.69 -25.06
C ASN A 80 11.90 7.35 -25.48
N TYR A 81 11.13 6.69 -24.60
CA TYR A 81 10.53 5.38 -24.84
C TYR A 81 9.05 5.38 -24.45
N PRO A 82 8.19 6.13 -25.18
CA PRO A 82 6.80 6.34 -24.79
C PRO A 82 5.99 5.04 -24.70
N SER A 83 6.36 4.02 -25.46
CA SER A 83 5.67 2.71 -25.48
C SER A 83 6.21 1.71 -24.47
N SER A 84 7.13 2.10 -23.60
CA SER A 84 7.69 1.20 -22.58
C SER A 84 6.61 0.76 -21.58
N LEU A 85 6.74 -0.44 -21.01
CA LEU A 85 5.72 -1.04 -20.16
C LEU A 85 5.45 -0.21 -18.90
N GLN A 86 6.48 0.34 -18.28
CA GLN A 86 6.33 1.20 -17.12
C GLN A 86 5.64 2.53 -17.43
N ASN A 87 5.86 3.10 -18.63
CA ASN A 87 5.13 4.28 -19.07
C ASN A 87 3.64 3.95 -19.27
N GLN A 88 3.32 2.79 -19.82
CA GLN A 88 1.94 2.35 -19.99
C GLN A 88 1.23 2.19 -18.63
N ILE A 89 1.90 1.65 -17.60
CA ILE A 89 1.34 1.61 -16.22
C ILE A 89 1.05 3.03 -15.72
N ILE A 90 1.97 3.97 -15.93
CA ILE A 90 1.76 5.37 -15.52
C ILE A 90 0.59 6.00 -16.28
N GLU A 91 0.47 5.75 -17.58
CA GLU A 91 -0.67 6.23 -18.37
C GLU A 91 -2.01 5.61 -17.91
N ASP A 92 -2.01 4.35 -17.47
CA ASP A 92 -3.20 3.72 -16.88
C ASP A 92 -3.62 4.42 -15.58
N LEU A 93 -2.67 4.80 -14.72
CA LEU A 93 -2.93 5.55 -13.49
C LEU A 93 -3.52 6.93 -13.79
N ILE A 94 -2.95 7.64 -14.75
CA ILE A 94 -3.45 8.94 -15.22
C ILE A 94 -4.85 8.79 -15.83
N ALA A 95 -5.08 7.76 -16.64
CA ALA A 95 -6.37 7.47 -17.22
C ALA A 95 -7.42 7.11 -16.16
N ALA A 96 -7.04 6.34 -15.13
CA ALA A 96 -7.90 6.05 -14.00
C ALA A 96 -8.29 7.33 -13.24
N HIS A 97 -7.33 8.21 -12.94
CA HIS A 97 -7.58 9.50 -12.33
C HIS A 97 -8.57 10.34 -13.17
N LYS A 98 -8.37 10.42 -14.48
CA LYS A 98 -9.29 11.13 -15.41
C LYS A 98 -10.70 10.51 -15.45
N ARG A 99 -10.87 9.24 -15.12
CA ARG A 99 -12.17 8.58 -14.94
C ARG A 99 -12.84 8.91 -13.60
N GLY A 100 -12.16 9.63 -12.69
CA GLY A 100 -12.63 9.96 -11.35
C GLY A 100 -12.28 8.92 -10.28
N VAL A 101 -11.38 7.99 -10.55
CA VAL A 101 -10.82 7.06 -9.56
C VAL A 101 -9.89 7.85 -8.61
N ASP A 102 -9.99 7.63 -7.31
CA ASP A 102 -9.07 8.21 -6.31
C ASP A 102 -7.70 7.54 -6.41
N VAL A 103 -6.77 8.14 -7.16
CA VAL A 103 -5.42 7.61 -7.38
C VAL A 103 -4.45 8.35 -6.48
N LYS A 104 -3.81 7.61 -5.54
CA LYS A 104 -2.80 8.14 -4.62
C LYS A 104 -1.54 7.29 -4.63
N ILE A 105 -0.38 7.94 -4.63
CA ILE A 105 0.91 7.26 -4.68
C ILE A 105 1.84 7.81 -3.60
N VAL A 106 2.41 6.93 -2.79
CA VAL A 106 3.58 7.23 -1.95
C VAL A 106 4.80 6.59 -2.60
N LEU A 107 5.81 7.42 -2.90
CA LEU A 107 7.03 7.02 -3.58
C LEU A 107 8.23 7.25 -2.66
N ASP A 108 9.19 6.34 -2.68
CA ASP A 108 10.46 6.52 -1.99
C ASP A 108 11.25 7.69 -2.60
N GLU A 109 11.69 8.64 -1.77
CA GLU A 109 12.38 9.84 -2.24
C GLU A 109 13.75 9.51 -2.87
N TYR A 110 14.49 8.57 -2.31
CA TYR A 110 15.84 8.24 -2.76
C TYR A 110 15.88 7.49 -4.08
N ALA A 111 14.86 6.67 -4.36
CA ALA A 111 14.82 5.86 -5.57
C ALA A 111 14.48 6.67 -6.83
N ASP A 112 13.84 7.83 -6.68
CA ASP A 112 13.38 8.66 -7.82
C ASP A 112 14.34 9.81 -8.18
N TYR A 113 15.57 9.75 -7.72
CA TYR A 113 16.54 10.86 -7.88
C TYR A 113 17.00 11.12 -9.32
N ASP A 114 16.76 10.20 -10.27
CA ASP A 114 17.19 10.40 -11.66
C ASP A 114 16.23 11.34 -12.43
N PRO A 115 16.65 12.57 -12.75
CA PRO A 115 15.80 13.54 -13.46
C PRO A 115 15.40 13.08 -14.88
N ASN A 116 16.12 12.11 -15.47
CA ASN A 116 15.79 11.59 -16.81
C ASN A 116 14.66 10.56 -16.78
N THR A 117 14.35 10.04 -15.62
CA THR A 117 13.30 9.02 -15.42
C THR A 117 12.30 9.45 -14.34
N ASN A 118 12.04 10.74 -14.22
CA ASN A 118 11.21 11.32 -13.16
C ASN A 118 9.73 10.99 -13.32
N GLY A 119 9.32 9.84 -12.81
CA GLY A 119 7.93 9.41 -12.77
C GLY A 119 7.07 10.26 -11.86
N TYR A 120 7.59 10.68 -10.71
CA TYR A 120 6.92 11.60 -9.78
C TYR A 120 6.46 12.88 -10.48
N GLY A 121 7.39 13.59 -11.12
CA GLY A 121 7.09 14.84 -11.79
C GLY A 121 6.10 14.69 -12.94
N TYR A 122 6.17 13.57 -13.68
CA TYR A 122 5.24 13.29 -14.76
C TYR A 122 3.81 13.04 -14.24
N VAL A 123 3.67 12.18 -13.25
CA VAL A 123 2.38 11.82 -12.62
C VAL A 123 1.74 13.05 -11.99
N LYS A 124 2.51 13.85 -11.22
CA LYS A 124 2.03 15.06 -10.55
C LYS A 124 1.54 16.12 -11.53
N ARG A 125 2.26 16.34 -12.64
CA ARG A 125 1.82 17.30 -13.69
C ARG A 125 0.52 16.89 -14.38
N ASN A 126 0.19 15.60 -14.36
CA ASN A 126 -1.07 15.07 -14.90
C ASN A 126 -2.21 15.00 -13.85
N GLY A 127 -2.02 15.61 -12.68
CA GLY A 127 -3.06 15.83 -11.68
C GLY A 127 -3.25 14.69 -10.68
N VAL A 128 -2.48 13.61 -10.78
CA VAL A 128 -2.56 12.49 -9.82
C VAL A 128 -1.90 12.88 -8.50
N ASP A 129 -2.52 12.52 -7.39
CA ASP A 129 -2.00 12.75 -6.05
C ASP A 129 -0.81 11.84 -5.76
N ILE A 130 0.37 12.42 -5.67
CA ILE A 130 1.63 11.72 -5.37
C ILE A 130 2.44 12.50 -4.36
N LYS A 131 3.03 11.80 -3.40
CA LYS A 131 3.94 12.33 -2.39
C LYS A 131 5.20 11.48 -2.33
N TYR A 132 6.30 12.11 -1.93
CA TYR A 132 7.45 11.36 -1.42
C TYR A 132 7.19 10.93 0.02
N ASP A 133 7.72 9.79 0.40
CA ASP A 133 7.67 9.34 1.79
C ASP A 133 8.49 10.25 2.73
N SER A 134 8.34 10.00 4.04
CA SER A 134 9.22 10.63 5.00
C SER A 134 10.62 10.02 4.86
N ASN A 135 11.64 10.81 4.56
CA ASN A 135 13.04 10.36 4.41
C ASN A 135 13.67 9.75 5.68
N LYS A 136 12.86 9.40 6.67
CA LYS A 136 13.27 8.72 7.92
C LYS A 136 13.44 7.21 7.74
N THR A 137 12.68 6.62 6.82
CA THR A 137 12.65 5.17 6.61
C THR A 137 12.35 4.90 5.14
N THR A 138 13.20 4.14 4.47
CA THR A 138 13.03 3.75 3.07
C THR A 138 11.73 3.00 2.84
N THR A 139 10.91 3.49 1.94
CA THR A 139 9.69 2.80 1.48
C THR A 139 10.03 1.81 0.36
N HIS A 140 10.54 0.64 0.73
CA HIS A 140 10.91 -0.41 -0.24
C HIS A 140 9.73 -1.30 -0.65
N SER A 141 8.51 -0.80 -0.53
CA SER A 141 7.27 -1.50 -0.88
C SER A 141 7.05 -1.57 -2.41
N LYS A 142 6.32 -2.59 -2.86
CA LYS A 142 5.74 -2.72 -4.19
C LYS A 142 4.31 -3.20 -3.97
N LEU A 143 3.47 -2.27 -3.55
CA LEU A 143 2.10 -2.51 -3.09
C LEU A 143 1.14 -1.68 -3.94
N ILE A 144 0.10 -2.33 -4.45
CA ILE A 144 -1.06 -1.68 -5.06
C ILE A 144 -2.31 -2.21 -4.35
N VAL A 145 -3.17 -1.31 -3.90
CA VAL A 145 -4.51 -1.67 -3.41
C VAL A 145 -5.55 -1.01 -4.32
N ILE A 146 -6.48 -1.81 -4.84
CA ILE A 146 -7.50 -1.36 -5.80
C ILE A 146 -8.89 -1.60 -5.21
N ASP A 147 -9.72 -0.57 -5.21
CA ASP A 147 -11.14 -0.59 -4.85
C ASP A 147 -11.43 -1.18 -3.44
N GLY A 148 -10.43 -1.20 -2.55
CA GLY A 148 -10.53 -1.86 -1.25
C GLY A 148 -10.78 -3.38 -1.31
N LYS A 149 -10.45 -4.04 -2.43
CA LYS A 149 -10.77 -5.45 -2.70
C LYS A 149 -9.60 -6.25 -3.25
N VAL A 150 -8.78 -5.63 -4.10
CA VAL A 150 -7.65 -6.28 -4.76
C VAL A 150 -6.36 -5.75 -4.18
N VAL A 151 -5.44 -6.64 -3.84
CA VAL A 151 -4.08 -6.30 -3.40
C VAL A 151 -3.10 -6.95 -4.36
N ILE A 152 -2.19 -6.17 -4.91
CA ILE A 152 -1.06 -6.66 -5.70
C ILE A 152 0.20 -6.31 -4.95
N LEU A 153 1.01 -7.30 -4.65
CA LEU A 153 2.28 -7.09 -3.95
C LEU A 153 3.33 -8.11 -4.40
N GLY A 154 4.60 -7.71 -4.29
CA GLY A 154 5.71 -8.58 -4.66
C GLY A 154 7.03 -7.86 -4.75
N SER A 155 7.87 -8.29 -5.70
CA SER A 155 9.22 -7.74 -5.87
C SER A 155 9.34 -6.73 -7.02
N THR A 156 8.35 -6.66 -7.94
CA THR A 156 8.45 -5.89 -9.17
C THR A 156 8.34 -4.38 -8.95
N ASN A 157 9.40 -3.65 -9.26
CA ASN A 157 9.39 -2.18 -9.34
C ASN A 157 8.78 -1.70 -10.67
N PHE A 158 8.31 -0.45 -10.71
CA PHE A 158 7.88 0.19 -11.96
C PHE A 158 9.10 0.78 -12.69
N SER A 159 9.96 -0.11 -13.18
CA SER A 159 11.17 0.22 -13.93
C SER A 159 11.40 -0.74 -15.09
N PHE A 160 12.19 -0.33 -16.09
CA PHE A 160 12.49 -1.15 -17.27
C PHE A 160 13.06 -2.52 -16.89
N TYR A 161 14.04 -2.55 -15.96
CA TYR A 161 14.67 -3.81 -15.60
C TYR A 161 13.70 -4.76 -14.91
N ALA A 162 12.90 -4.25 -13.97
CA ALA A 162 11.94 -5.09 -13.24
C ALA A 162 10.84 -5.65 -14.17
N LEU A 163 10.32 -4.86 -15.09
CA LEU A 163 9.24 -5.29 -15.97
C LEU A 163 9.71 -6.16 -17.15
N GLU A 164 10.97 -5.99 -17.60
CA GLU A 164 11.42 -6.62 -18.85
C GLU A 164 12.63 -7.54 -18.73
N LYS A 165 13.42 -7.46 -17.67
CA LYS A 165 14.72 -8.15 -17.59
C LYS A 165 14.87 -9.06 -16.39
N ASN A 166 14.43 -8.62 -15.21
CA ASN A 166 14.59 -9.36 -13.98
C ASN A 166 13.67 -10.58 -13.92
N ASN A 167 14.02 -11.53 -13.05
CA ASN A 167 13.09 -12.52 -12.52
C ASN A 167 12.40 -11.92 -11.30
N GLU A 168 11.08 -11.81 -11.35
CA GLU A 168 10.26 -11.16 -10.34
C GLU A 168 9.12 -12.08 -9.91
N VAL A 169 8.70 -11.97 -8.65
CA VAL A 169 7.57 -12.75 -8.13
C VAL A 169 6.57 -11.85 -7.44
N ASN A 170 5.30 -12.08 -7.71
CA ASN A 170 4.21 -11.28 -7.18
C ASN A 170 2.99 -12.16 -6.91
N VAL A 171 2.06 -11.61 -6.15
CA VAL A 171 0.73 -12.21 -5.94
C VAL A 171 -0.35 -11.15 -6.11
N ILE A 172 -1.48 -11.56 -6.66
CA ILE A 172 -2.73 -10.80 -6.67
C ILE A 172 -3.67 -11.50 -5.73
N LEU A 173 -4.22 -10.75 -4.77
CA LEU A 173 -5.13 -11.24 -3.74
C LEU A 173 -6.48 -10.55 -3.90
N PHE A 174 -7.56 -11.32 -4.03
CA PHE A 174 -8.93 -10.82 -4.01
C PHE A 174 -9.50 -11.01 -2.60
N SER A 175 -9.34 -10.00 -1.74
CA SER A 175 -9.74 -10.08 -0.33
C SER A 175 -9.96 -8.67 0.25
N GLU A 176 -11.20 -8.33 0.54
CA GLU A 176 -11.54 -7.06 1.19
C GLU A 176 -10.85 -6.91 2.56
N LYS A 177 -10.72 -8.01 3.30
CA LYS A 177 -10.07 -8.01 4.62
C LYS A 177 -8.56 -7.73 4.51
N THR A 178 -7.89 -8.34 3.53
CA THR A 178 -6.47 -8.10 3.25
C THR A 178 -6.27 -6.69 2.69
N ALA A 179 -7.14 -6.24 1.79
CA ALA A 179 -7.11 -4.89 1.24
C ALA A 179 -7.27 -3.86 2.35
N ALA A 180 -8.24 -4.02 3.27
CA ALA A 180 -8.42 -3.13 4.40
C ALA A 180 -7.19 -3.05 5.34
N TYR A 181 -6.42 -4.14 5.47
CA TYR A 181 -5.17 -4.12 6.22
C TYR A 181 -4.13 -3.24 5.53
N PHE A 182 -3.93 -3.42 4.21
CA PHE A 182 -2.95 -2.65 3.45
C PHE A 182 -3.38 -1.21 3.18
N GLU A 183 -4.68 -0.92 3.14
CA GLU A 183 -5.20 0.46 3.12
C GLU A 183 -4.78 1.23 4.38
N ARG A 184 -4.89 0.63 5.57
CA ARG A 184 -4.40 1.28 6.81
C ARG A 184 -2.88 1.49 6.79
N TYR A 185 -2.13 0.54 6.22
CA TYR A 185 -0.69 0.70 6.04
C TYR A 185 -0.38 1.86 5.08
N PHE A 186 -1.04 1.91 3.93
CA PHE A 186 -0.91 2.99 2.96
C PHE A 186 -1.28 4.34 3.57
N GLN A 187 -2.43 4.43 4.25
CA GLN A 187 -2.89 5.67 4.86
C GLN A 187 -1.89 6.23 5.88
N ARG A 188 -1.28 5.37 6.68
CA ARG A 188 -0.21 5.78 7.59
C ARG A 188 0.98 6.38 6.84
N LEU A 189 1.46 5.74 5.77
CA LEU A 189 2.54 6.30 4.94
C LEU A 189 2.13 7.64 4.33
N TRP A 190 0.90 7.74 3.84
CA TRP A 190 0.35 8.95 3.23
C TRP A 190 0.27 10.13 4.21
N ASP A 191 -0.07 9.86 5.46
CA ASP A 191 -0.19 10.89 6.50
C ASP A 191 1.18 11.33 7.02
N GLU A 192 2.19 10.46 6.96
CA GLU A 192 3.57 10.74 7.35
C GLU A 192 4.42 11.42 6.24
N SER A 193 3.91 11.50 5.01
CA SER A 193 4.54 12.00 3.78
C SER A 193 4.44 13.51 3.61
#